data_158d76348f9907b659548437ad1760fb
#
_entry.id   158d76348f9907b659548437ad1760fb
#
_cell.length_a   1.000
_cell.length_b   1.000
_cell.length_c   1.000
_cell.angle_alpha   90.00
_cell.angle_beta   90.00
_cell.angle_gamma   90.00
#
_symmetry.space_group_name_H-M   'P 1'
#
loop_
_entity.id
_entity.type
_entity.pdbx_description
1 polymer ?
#
loop_
_entity_poly.entity_id
_entity_poly.type
_entity_poly.pdbx_seq_one_letter_code
_entity_poly.pdbx_strand_id
1 'polypeptide(L)'
;DGPLYTITRIRKVLLLRLDEALSDGTAAYDHRTITVEHVLPQSPAPDSEWLEVFSDASVRQYWTHRLANLVLLSRKKKSAAGNMEFWEKKQTYFARDDGASPFVLTSQIIAEDEWTVPILERRQKHLINRLAQLWELRTKAPPDWRLMLSQAEAGEERPRLN
;
A
#
# COMPACT_ATOMS: atom_id res chain seq x y z
N ASP A 1 11.15 -7.61 -1.59
CA ASP A 1 10.28 -6.57 -2.13
C ASP A 1 9.42 -7.18 -3.24
N GLY A 2 8.10 -7.10 -3.12
CA GLY A 2 7.18 -7.75 -4.06
C GLY A 2 5.71 -7.39 -3.78
N PRO A 3 4.75 -7.97 -4.54
CA PRO A 3 3.33 -7.69 -4.39
C PRO A 3 2.75 -8.36 -3.13
N LEU A 4 3.02 -7.78 -1.96
CA LEU A 4 2.66 -8.35 -0.65
C LEU A 4 1.18 -8.73 -0.54
N TYR A 5 0.28 -7.93 -1.12
CA TYR A 5 -1.15 -8.17 -1.01
C TYR A 5 -1.57 -9.54 -1.55
N THR A 6 -0.89 -10.03 -2.58
CA THR A 6 -1.20 -11.35 -3.19
C THR A 6 -0.85 -12.52 -2.27
N ILE A 7 -0.01 -12.31 -1.24
CA ILE A 7 0.40 -13.33 -0.29
C ILE A 7 -0.59 -13.37 0.89
N THR A 8 -1.75 -13.99 0.67
CA THR A 8 -2.91 -13.92 1.56
C THR A 8 -2.61 -14.35 3.00
N ARG A 9 -1.76 -15.37 3.19
CA ARG A 9 -1.48 -15.94 4.52
C ARG A 9 -0.66 -15.02 5.43
N ILE A 10 0.20 -14.17 4.85
CA ILE A 10 1.15 -13.37 5.63
C ILE A 10 0.88 -11.86 5.61
N ARG A 11 0.18 -11.34 4.59
CA ARG A 11 -0.02 -9.89 4.43
C ARG A 11 -0.57 -9.20 5.67
N LYS A 12 -1.61 -9.78 6.29
CA LYS A 12 -2.22 -9.21 7.49
C LYS A 12 -1.30 -9.29 8.70
N VAL A 13 -0.66 -10.45 8.92
CA VAL A 13 0.25 -10.65 10.04
C VAL A 13 1.45 -9.72 9.94
N LEU A 14 2.02 -9.57 8.74
CA LEU A 14 3.15 -8.68 8.48
C LEU A 14 2.78 -7.23 8.77
N LEU A 15 1.62 -6.75 8.28
CA LEU A 15 1.17 -5.38 8.51
C LEU A 15 0.87 -5.13 10.00
N LEU A 16 0.27 -6.07 10.72
CA LEU A 16 0.02 -5.94 12.15
C LEU A 16 1.32 -5.84 12.95
N ARG A 17 2.32 -6.68 12.64
CA ARG A 17 3.63 -6.63 13.29
C ARG A 17 4.36 -5.32 12.99
N LEU A 18 4.23 -4.82 11.78
CA LEU A 18 4.82 -3.55 11.40
C LEU A 18 4.13 -2.38 12.12
N ASP A 19 2.81 -2.39 12.20
CA ASP A 19 2.02 -1.37 12.90
C ASP A 19 2.34 -1.36 14.41
N GLU A 20 2.43 -2.54 15.03
CA GLU A 20 2.86 -2.70 16.42
C GLU A 20 4.26 -2.12 16.65
N ALA A 21 5.21 -2.40 15.75
CA ALA A 21 6.57 -1.89 15.85
C ALA A 21 6.67 -0.37 15.64
N LEU A 22 5.73 0.23 14.91
CA LEU A 22 5.63 1.68 14.70
C LEU A 22 4.89 2.39 15.85
N SER A 23 4.10 1.65 16.65
CA SER A 23 3.36 2.16 17.81
C SER A 23 4.09 1.95 19.14
N ASP A 24 5.39 1.66 19.11
CA ASP A 24 6.22 1.37 20.29
C ASP A 24 5.62 0.28 21.21
N GLY A 25 4.91 -0.69 20.61
CA GLY A 25 4.36 -1.85 21.30
C GLY A 25 3.13 -1.56 22.18
N THR A 26 2.57 -0.35 22.12
CA THR A 26 1.41 0.03 22.96
C THR A 26 0.06 -0.31 22.35
N ALA A 27 0.02 -0.73 21.09
CA ALA A 27 -1.22 -0.98 20.37
C ALA A 27 -1.82 -2.34 20.72
N ALA A 28 -3.10 -2.34 21.17
CA ALA A 28 -3.91 -3.54 21.36
C ALA A 28 -4.95 -3.65 20.24
N TYR A 29 -4.97 -4.78 19.53
CA TYR A 29 -5.86 -4.97 18.38
C TYR A 29 -6.86 -6.12 18.60
N ASP A 30 -8.13 -5.93 18.22
CA ASP A 30 -9.03 -7.04 17.95
C ASP A 30 -8.78 -7.56 16.53
N HIS A 31 -7.90 -8.53 16.41
CA HIS A 31 -7.45 -9.11 15.14
C HIS A 31 -8.58 -9.63 14.24
N ARG A 32 -9.77 -9.95 14.81
CA ARG A 32 -10.92 -10.47 14.06
C ARG A 32 -11.58 -9.42 13.21
N THR A 33 -11.50 -8.16 13.64
CA THR A 33 -12.18 -7.04 13.00
C THR A 33 -11.28 -6.24 12.04
N ILE A 34 -9.99 -6.59 11.96
CA ILE A 34 -9.01 -5.86 11.14
C ILE A 34 -8.94 -6.43 9.73
N THR A 35 -8.93 -5.53 8.74
CA THR A 35 -8.77 -5.84 7.31
C THR A 35 -7.61 -5.06 6.70
N VAL A 36 -7.04 -5.62 5.62
CA VAL A 36 -6.05 -4.92 4.80
C VAL A 36 -6.78 -4.19 3.66
N GLU A 37 -6.44 -2.93 3.45
CA GLU A 37 -7.03 -2.07 2.44
C GLU A 37 -5.95 -1.44 1.55
N HIS A 38 -6.31 -1.14 0.29
CA HIS A 38 -5.48 -0.41 -0.66
C HIS A 38 -5.77 1.09 -0.57
N VAL A 39 -4.74 1.93 -0.53
CA VAL A 39 -4.89 3.37 -0.68
C VAL A 39 -5.20 3.70 -2.15
N LEU A 40 -4.28 3.42 -3.08
CA LEU A 40 -4.56 3.37 -4.52
C LEU A 40 -5.42 2.14 -4.80
N PRO A 41 -6.67 2.29 -5.28
CA PRO A 41 -7.59 1.17 -5.47
C PRO A 41 -7.13 0.19 -6.57
N GLN A 42 -7.60 -1.06 -6.48
CA GLN A 42 -7.28 -2.08 -7.47
C GLN A 42 -7.92 -1.82 -8.84
N SER A 43 -9.10 -1.21 -8.85
CA SER A 43 -9.89 -0.93 -10.05
C SER A 43 -10.53 0.45 -9.92
N PRO A 44 -9.77 1.54 -10.14
CA PRO A 44 -10.31 2.90 -10.16
C PRO A 44 -11.44 3.02 -11.18
N ALA A 45 -12.42 3.87 -10.91
CA ALA A 45 -13.46 4.20 -11.88
C ALA A 45 -12.85 4.91 -13.11
N PRO A 46 -13.49 4.82 -14.31
CA PRO A 46 -12.93 5.41 -15.54
C PRO A 46 -12.73 6.94 -15.48
N ASP A 47 -13.48 7.61 -14.63
CA ASP A 47 -13.46 9.07 -14.40
C ASP A 47 -12.76 9.47 -13.10
N SER A 48 -12.05 8.54 -12.47
CA SER A 48 -11.37 8.75 -11.20
C SER A 48 -10.09 9.57 -11.36
N GLU A 49 -9.83 10.50 -10.42
CA GLU A 49 -8.57 11.24 -10.27
C GLU A 49 -7.35 10.30 -10.16
N TRP A 50 -7.55 9.08 -9.70
CA TRP A 50 -6.49 8.06 -9.65
C TRP A 50 -5.89 7.76 -11.02
N LEU A 51 -6.67 7.86 -12.11
CA LEU A 51 -6.18 7.62 -13.46
C LEU A 51 -5.40 8.81 -14.02
N GLU A 52 -5.61 10.01 -13.49
CA GLU A 52 -4.80 11.18 -13.80
C GLU A 52 -3.45 11.10 -13.07
N VAL A 53 -3.47 10.84 -11.76
CA VAL A 53 -2.27 10.75 -10.91
C VAL A 53 -1.39 9.56 -11.30
N PHE A 54 -2.00 8.41 -11.62
CA PHE A 54 -1.34 7.19 -12.07
C PHE A 54 -1.79 6.85 -13.50
N SER A 55 -1.47 7.72 -14.46
CA SER A 55 -1.90 7.58 -15.86
C SER A 55 -1.35 6.31 -16.51
N ASP A 56 -0.12 5.91 -16.20
CA ASP A 56 0.49 4.68 -16.68
C ASP A 56 -0.09 3.46 -15.95
N ALA A 57 -0.71 2.54 -16.71
CA ALA A 57 -1.34 1.34 -16.18
C ALA A 57 -0.34 0.35 -15.57
N SER A 58 0.87 0.24 -16.13
CA SER A 58 1.91 -0.65 -15.61
C SER A 58 2.48 -0.16 -14.29
N VAL A 59 2.69 1.16 -14.17
CA VAL A 59 3.08 1.80 -12.91
C VAL A 59 1.99 1.61 -11.85
N ARG A 60 0.71 1.79 -12.23
CA ARG A 60 -0.45 1.58 -11.36
C ARG A 60 -0.50 0.15 -10.85
N GLN A 61 -0.41 -0.84 -11.74
CA GLN A 61 -0.39 -2.26 -11.40
C GLN A 61 0.79 -2.62 -10.50
N TYR A 62 1.97 -2.07 -10.77
CA TYR A 62 3.16 -2.30 -9.97
C TYR A 62 2.96 -1.88 -8.51
N TRP A 63 2.38 -0.71 -8.26
CA TRP A 63 2.24 -0.16 -6.91
C TRP A 63 1.04 -0.69 -6.14
N THR A 64 -0.03 -1.09 -6.82
CA THR A 64 -1.31 -1.46 -6.20
C THR A 64 -1.15 -2.47 -5.06
N HIS A 65 -0.37 -3.54 -5.27
CA HIS A 65 -0.25 -4.64 -4.30
C HIS A 65 0.99 -4.58 -3.40
N ARG A 66 1.77 -3.51 -3.49
CA ARG A 66 2.98 -3.36 -2.69
C ARG A 66 2.70 -2.85 -1.28
N LEU A 67 3.63 -3.14 -0.37
CA LEU A 67 3.53 -2.77 1.05
C LEU A 67 3.21 -1.28 1.24
N ALA A 68 3.83 -0.39 0.47
CA ALA A 68 3.59 1.06 0.55
C ALA A 68 2.13 1.45 0.38
N ASN A 69 1.39 0.72 -0.45
CA ASN A 69 -0.01 1.02 -0.77
C ASN A 69 -1.02 0.36 0.17
N LEU A 70 -0.56 -0.34 1.19
CA LEU A 70 -1.42 -1.11 2.09
C LEU A 70 -1.54 -0.44 3.46
N VAL A 71 -2.75 -0.48 4.01
CA VAL A 71 -3.08 0.00 5.34
C VAL A 71 -3.99 -0.98 6.07
N LEU A 72 -4.19 -0.75 7.37
CA LEU A 72 -5.09 -1.51 8.21
C LEU A 72 -6.35 -0.71 8.49
N LEU A 73 -7.52 -1.34 8.33
CA LEU A 73 -8.81 -0.76 8.69
C LEU A 73 -9.61 -1.73 9.56
N SER A 74 -10.52 -1.19 10.37
CA SER A 74 -11.56 -1.99 10.99
C SER A 74 -12.58 -2.48 9.94
N ARG A 75 -13.11 -3.68 10.11
CA ARG A 75 -14.06 -4.29 9.16
C ARG A 75 -15.27 -3.41 8.85
N LYS A 76 -15.76 -2.61 9.81
CA LYS A 76 -16.88 -1.69 9.60
C LYS A 76 -16.58 -0.61 8.54
N LYS A 77 -15.33 -0.23 8.40
CA LYS A 77 -14.90 0.82 7.46
C LYS A 77 -14.58 0.28 6.05
N LYS A 78 -14.34 -1.03 5.89
CA LYS A 78 -13.92 -1.60 4.61
C LYS A 78 -15.01 -1.63 3.54
N SER A 79 -16.28 -1.87 3.91
CA SER A 79 -17.35 -2.15 2.94
C SER A 79 -17.67 -0.99 2.00
N ALA A 80 -17.25 0.21 2.34
CA ALA A 80 -17.51 1.41 1.58
C ALA A 80 -16.24 2.08 0.99
N ALA A 81 -15.02 1.69 1.44
CA ALA A 81 -13.75 2.32 1.02
C ALA A 81 -13.37 2.07 -0.46
N GLY A 82 -13.81 1.00 -1.03
CA GLY A 82 -13.57 0.52 -2.40
C GLY A 82 -12.75 1.41 -3.32
N ASN A 83 -13.40 2.07 -4.25
CA ASN A 83 -12.78 2.86 -5.30
C ASN A 83 -12.82 4.38 -5.05
N MET A 84 -13.05 4.83 -3.81
CA MET A 84 -13.10 6.26 -3.48
C MET A 84 -11.80 6.98 -3.80
N GLU A 85 -11.90 8.28 -4.06
CA GLU A 85 -10.77 9.17 -4.26
C GLU A 85 -9.93 9.31 -2.98
N PHE A 86 -8.68 9.76 -3.10
CA PHE A 86 -7.76 9.82 -1.96
C PHE A 86 -8.29 10.69 -0.82
N TRP A 87 -8.78 11.87 -1.13
CA TRP A 87 -9.32 12.81 -0.14
C TRP A 87 -10.57 12.26 0.57
N GLU A 88 -11.45 11.54 -0.15
CA GLU A 88 -12.62 10.89 0.41
C GLU A 88 -12.21 9.77 1.39
N LYS A 89 -11.21 8.95 1.00
CA LYS A 89 -10.65 7.92 1.87
C LYS A 89 -10.06 8.53 3.14
N LYS A 90 -9.35 9.65 3.04
CA LYS A 90 -8.82 10.35 4.22
C LYS A 90 -9.92 10.74 5.19
N GLN A 91 -10.96 11.39 4.71
CA GLN A 91 -12.06 11.88 5.54
C GLN A 91 -12.93 10.76 6.12
N THR A 92 -13.23 9.74 5.31
CA THR A 92 -14.27 8.76 5.65
C THR A 92 -13.72 7.51 6.34
N TYR A 93 -12.51 7.05 5.95
CA TYR A 93 -12.01 5.74 6.36
C TYR A 93 -10.75 5.75 7.19
N PHE A 94 -9.83 6.64 6.88
CA PHE A 94 -8.55 6.67 7.57
C PHE A 94 -8.64 7.47 8.86
N ALA A 95 -9.46 8.52 8.91
CA ALA A 95 -9.78 9.25 10.12
C ALA A 95 -10.84 8.55 10.98
N ARG A 96 -10.84 8.83 12.27
CA ARG A 96 -11.94 8.56 13.21
C ARG A 96 -12.71 9.85 13.46
N ASP A 97 -13.82 9.78 14.20
CA ASP A 97 -14.55 10.97 14.61
C ASP A 97 -13.70 11.94 15.45
N ASP A 98 -12.68 11.40 16.13
CA ASP A 98 -11.65 12.13 16.86
C ASP A 98 -10.40 12.49 16.00
N GLY A 99 -10.43 12.24 14.70
CA GLY A 99 -9.36 12.55 13.74
C GLY A 99 -8.18 11.56 13.70
N ALA A 100 -8.17 10.53 14.56
CA ALA A 100 -7.06 9.58 14.64
C ALA A 100 -7.47 8.17 14.25
N SER A 101 -6.66 7.49 13.42
CA SER A 101 -6.76 6.07 13.20
C SER A 101 -6.15 5.30 14.37
N PRO A 102 -6.70 4.13 14.79
CA PRO A 102 -6.05 3.28 15.78
C PRO A 102 -4.78 2.59 15.22
N PHE A 103 -4.54 2.69 13.92
CA PHE A 103 -3.40 2.09 13.24
C PHE A 103 -2.41 3.17 12.81
N VAL A 104 -1.15 3.02 13.22
CA VAL A 104 -0.06 3.96 12.86
C VAL A 104 0.16 3.97 11.35
N LEU A 105 0.13 2.81 10.71
CA LEU A 105 0.24 2.69 9.25
C LEU A 105 -0.83 3.49 8.51
N THR A 106 -2.03 3.60 9.08
CA THR A 106 -3.15 4.35 8.50
C THR A 106 -3.05 5.83 8.86
N SER A 107 -2.67 6.16 10.09
CA SER A 107 -2.48 7.55 10.52
C SER A 107 -1.42 8.28 9.70
N GLN A 108 -0.36 7.58 9.28
CA GLN A 108 0.66 8.13 8.38
C GLN A 108 0.08 8.58 7.02
N ILE A 109 -0.97 7.90 6.52
CA ILE A 109 -1.62 8.29 5.25
C ILE A 109 -2.45 9.56 5.41
N ILE A 110 -3.05 9.77 6.59
CA ILE A 110 -3.84 10.98 6.88
C ILE A 110 -2.96 12.24 6.79
N ALA A 111 -1.69 12.13 7.14
CA ALA A 111 -0.72 13.22 7.10
C ALA A 111 -0.23 13.60 5.69
N GLU A 112 -0.43 12.74 4.68
CA GLU A 112 -0.03 13.04 3.31
C GLU A 112 -1.13 13.87 2.61
N ASP A 113 -0.74 14.89 1.86
CA ASP A 113 -1.69 15.74 1.12
C ASP A 113 -2.16 15.10 -0.19
N GLU A 114 -1.31 14.28 -0.79
CA GLU A 114 -1.54 13.57 -2.04
C GLU A 114 -1.04 12.12 -1.95
N TRP A 115 -1.38 11.30 -2.93
CA TRP A 115 -0.89 9.92 -3.03
C TRP A 115 -0.30 9.67 -4.40
N THR A 116 1.02 9.78 -4.50
CA THR A 116 1.79 9.78 -5.75
C THR A 116 2.92 8.76 -5.72
N VAL A 117 3.55 8.50 -6.87
CA VAL A 117 4.68 7.56 -6.97
C VAL A 117 5.84 7.94 -6.04
N PRO A 118 6.29 9.21 -5.94
CA PRO A 118 7.35 9.57 -5.00
C PRO A 118 7.01 9.27 -3.53
N ILE A 119 5.75 9.43 -3.14
CA ILE A 119 5.28 9.10 -1.78
C ILE A 119 5.32 7.59 -1.56
N LEU A 120 4.85 6.81 -2.53
CA LEU A 120 4.90 5.35 -2.49
C LEU A 120 6.35 4.83 -2.39
N GLU A 121 7.29 5.39 -3.17
CA GLU A 121 8.71 5.03 -3.13
C GLU A 121 9.32 5.31 -1.75
N ARG A 122 9.11 6.52 -1.21
CA ARG A 122 9.59 6.92 0.11
C ARG A 122 9.04 6.00 1.19
N ARG A 123 7.73 5.76 1.17
CA ARG A 123 7.04 4.89 2.13
C ARG A 123 7.50 3.44 2.02
N GLN A 124 7.64 2.89 0.80
CA GLN A 124 8.12 1.53 0.58
C GLN A 124 9.49 1.32 1.21
N LYS A 125 10.42 2.24 0.93
CA LYS A 125 11.77 2.21 1.50
C LYS A 125 11.75 2.27 3.03
N HIS A 126 10.96 3.17 3.60
CA HIS A 126 10.82 3.32 5.04
C HIS A 126 10.30 2.03 5.70
N LEU A 127 9.19 1.48 5.19
CA LEU A 127 8.55 0.31 5.76
C LEU A 127 9.40 -0.96 5.60
N ILE A 128 10.08 -1.14 4.46
CA ILE A 128 11.02 -2.26 4.25
C ILE A 128 12.20 -2.17 5.23
N ASN A 129 12.76 -0.98 5.42
CA ASN A 129 13.84 -0.79 6.40
C ASN A 129 13.38 -1.10 7.82
N ARG A 130 12.15 -0.71 8.18
CA ARG A 130 11.59 -1.02 9.50
C ARG A 130 11.39 -2.53 9.70
N LEU A 131 10.89 -3.24 8.68
CA LEU A 131 10.80 -4.70 8.70
C LEU A 131 12.16 -5.38 8.81
N ALA A 132 13.15 -4.86 8.08
CA ALA A 132 14.52 -5.41 8.15
C ALA A 132 15.11 -5.27 9.55
N GLN A 133 14.91 -4.13 10.19
CA GLN A 133 15.33 -3.91 11.58
C GLN A 133 14.59 -4.85 12.54
N LEU A 134 13.27 -4.97 12.40
CA LEU A 134 12.43 -5.80 13.28
C LEU A 134 12.82 -7.28 13.28
N TRP A 135 13.27 -7.78 12.13
CA TRP A 135 13.62 -9.19 11.96
C TRP A 135 15.12 -9.42 11.69
N GLU A 136 15.97 -8.42 11.92
CA GLU A 136 17.42 -8.48 11.72
C GLU A 136 17.82 -9.00 10.33
N LEU A 137 17.03 -8.62 9.30
CA LEU A 137 17.24 -9.07 7.94
C LEU A 137 18.32 -8.24 7.24
N ARG A 138 19.18 -8.91 6.46
CA ARG A 138 20.04 -8.21 5.52
C ARG A 138 19.23 -7.81 4.29
N THR A 139 19.08 -6.51 4.07
CA THR A 139 18.42 -6.00 2.87
C THR A 139 19.43 -5.87 1.73
N LYS A 140 19.08 -6.39 0.55
CA LYS A 140 19.73 -5.99 -0.71
C LYS A 140 19.12 -4.66 -1.14
N ALA A 141 19.89 -3.87 -1.91
CA ALA A 141 19.34 -2.69 -2.56
C ALA A 141 18.06 -3.10 -3.34
N PRO A 142 16.96 -2.35 -3.21
CA PRO A 142 15.76 -2.68 -3.97
C PRO A 142 16.08 -2.60 -5.47
N PRO A 143 15.52 -3.52 -6.28
CA PRO A 143 15.67 -3.44 -7.72
C PRO A 143 15.03 -2.14 -8.23
N ASP A 144 15.60 -1.55 -9.26
CA ASP A 144 15.00 -0.41 -9.95
C ASP A 144 13.70 -0.89 -10.65
N TRP A 145 12.57 -0.54 -10.07
CA TRP A 145 11.26 -0.96 -10.57
C TRP A 145 10.95 -0.37 -11.97
N ARG A 146 11.51 0.80 -12.31
CA ARG A 146 11.36 1.41 -13.64
C ARG A 146 12.05 0.56 -14.70
N LEU A 147 13.26 0.09 -14.39
CA LEU A 147 13.99 -0.84 -15.25
C LEU A 147 13.27 -2.18 -15.39
N MET A 148 12.67 -2.67 -14.31
CA MET A 148 11.88 -3.93 -14.35
C MET A 148 10.66 -3.80 -15.27
N LEU A 149 9.92 -2.68 -15.21
CA LEU A 149 8.76 -2.45 -16.08
C LEU A 149 9.19 -2.32 -17.55
N SER A 150 10.22 -1.53 -17.85
CA SER A 150 10.70 -1.37 -19.23
C SER A 150 11.19 -2.68 -19.86
N GLN A 151 11.78 -3.57 -19.06
CA GLN A 151 12.20 -4.90 -19.53
C GLN A 151 11.03 -5.83 -19.77
N ALA A 152 9.96 -5.75 -18.98
CA ALA A 152 8.75 -6.53 -19.16
C ALA A 152 8.03 -6.14 -20.46
N GLU A 153 7.87 -4.84 -20.72
CA GLU A 153 7.28 -4.30 -21.94
C GLU A 153 8.08 -4.70 -23.19
N ALA A 154 9.41 -4.58 -23.14
CA ALA A 154 10.29 -5.00 -24.24
C ALA A 154 10.27 -6.52 -24.49
N GLY A 155 9.95 -7.32 -23.48
CA GLY A 155 9.79 -8.79 -23.58
C GLY A 155 8.49 -9.22 -24.25
N GLU A 156 7.43 -8.45 -24.09
CA GLU A 156 6.11 -8.73 -24.72
C GLU A 156 6.06 -8.36 -26.21
N GLU A 157 6.90 -7.42 -26.66
CA GLU A 157 6.99 -7.01 -28.07
C GLU A 157 7.74 -8.00 -28.97
N ARG A 158 8.29 -9.10 -28.44
CA ARG A 158 8.93 -10.11 -29.29
C ARG A 158 7.86 -10.88 -30.06
N PRO A 159 7.80 -10.78 -31.42
CA PRO A 159 6.87 -11.55 -32.21
C PRO A 159 7.13 -13.03 -32.00
N ARG A 160 6.07 -13.81 -31.74
CA ARG A 160 6.13 -15.27 -31.81
C ARG A 160 6.48 -15.62 -33.26
N LEU A 161 7.73 -15.95 -33.51
CA LEU A 161 8.15 -16.53 -34.78
C LEU A 161 7.45 -17.88 -34.90
N ASN A 162 6.56 -17.98 -35.88
CA ASN A 162 5.90 -19.21 -36.29
C ASN A 162 6.92 -20.23 -36.86
#